data_0768b224489d594177aed46db7dc3e28
#
_entry.id   0768b224489d594177aed46db7dc3e28
#
_cell.length_a   1.000
_cell.length_b   1.000
_cell.length_c   1.000
_cell.angle_alpha   90.00
_cell.angle_beta   90.00
_cell.angle_gamma   90.00
#
_symmetry.space_group_name_H-M   'P 1'
#
loop_
_entity.id
_entity.type
_entity.pdbx_description
1 polymer ?
#
loop_
_entity_poly.entity_id
_entity_poly.type
_entity_poly.pdbx_seq_one_letter_code
_entity_poly.pdbx_strand_id
1 'polypeptide(L)'
;MPHPLQVAVGRTIRKRIVNALATATDIVFSHFHGDHIPLADANPYQLSIEDLPKRARKLPCWSKLEESPSAEMRRRFMDLTKVFGGNLRVAEGASEGPLAFSRAVSHGAPQSRLGTVMMTRVESGGRVFVHASDIQLLDDCAVDRILAWHPTVVLAAGPPLYLARLGEASRKRAWNNAIRLAQNVHVVILDHHVMRNAQGVEWLNKVSAAVGKRVYCVADFMGRPKRLLEMKRTQLYAEMPVPSGWHARYAVGETSIQAYFDPESVKLLHC
;
A
#
# COMPACT_ATOMS: atom_id res chain seq x y z
N MET A 1 -11.10 -11.42 -11.14
CA MET A 1 -10.89 -10.10 -11.77
C MET A 1 -11.57 -9.02 -10.92
N PRO A 2 -11.08 -7.77 -10.89
CA PRO A 2 -11.78 -6.67 -10.21
C PRO A 2 -13.09 -6.34 -10.96
N HIS A 3 -14.14 -5.94 -10.23
CA HIS A 3 -15.35 -5.43 -10.87
C HIS A 3 -15.04 -4.10 -11.62
N PRO A 4 -15.71 -3.76 -12.76
CA PRO A 4 -15.47 -2.51 -13.49
C PRO A 4 -15.54 -1.24 -12.63
N LEU A 5 -16.39 -1.18 -11.60
CA LEU A 5 -16.40 -0.10 -10.62
C LEU A 5 -15.07 0.00 -9.85
N GLN A 6 -14.48 -1.13 -9.45
CA GLN A 6 -13.15 -1.13 -8.81
C GLN A 6 -12.07 -0.64 -9.78
N VAL A 7 -12.18 -0.98 -11.07
CA VAL A 7 -11.29 -0.49 -12.13
C VAL A 7 -11.40 1.03 -12.28
N ALA A 8 -12.62 1.57 -12.27
CA ALA A 8 -12.89 3.01 -12.36
C ALA A 8 -12.26 3.78 -11.18
N VAL A 9 -12.47 3.27 -9.96
CA VAL A 9 -11.86 3.86 -8.74
C VAL A 9 -10.34 3.77 -8.80
N GLY A 10 -9.79 2.61 -9.17
CA GLY A 10 -8.34 2.41 -9.35
C GLY A 10 -7.75 3.41 -10.35
N ARG A 11 -8.43 3.65 -11.49
CA ARG A 11 -8.02 4.67 -12.47
C ARG A 11 -7.99 6.07 -11.88
N THR A 12 -9.00 6.44 -11.08
CA THR A 12 -9.03 7.72 -10.39
C THR A 12 -7.88 7.87 -9.40
N ILE A 13 -7.57 6.82 -8.64
CA ILE A 13 -6.45 6.81 -7.68
C ILE A 13 -5.12 6.95 -8.42
N ARG A 14 -4.89 6.18 -9.50
CA ARG A 14 -3.67 6.31 -10.32
C ARG A 14 -3.49 7.74 -10.85
N LYS A 15 -4.55 8.37 -11.35
CA LYS A 15 -4.49 9.78 -11.80
C LYS A 15 -4.09 10.72 -10.66
N ARG A 16 -4.59 10.51 -9.44
CA ARG A 16 -4.17 11.30 -8.26
C ARG A 16 -2.70 11.07 -7.91
N ILE A 17 -2.20 9.83 -7.98
CA ILE A 17 -0.78 9.52 -7.77
C ILE A 17 0.07 10.26 -8.80
N VAL A 18 -0.26 10.15 -10.09
CA VAL A 18 0.46 10.87 -11.17
C VAL A 18 0.46 12.37 -10.96
N ASN A 19 -0.68 12.95 -10.56
CA ASN A 19 -0.77 14.38 -10.26
C ASN A 19 0.10 14.77 -9.04
N ALA A 20 0.14 13.95 -8.00
CA ALA A 20 0.98 14.19 -6.82
C ALA A 20 2.49 14.18 -7.16
N LEU A 21 2.90 13.35 -8.12
CA LEU A 21 4.28 13.32 -8.60
C LEU A 21 4.72 14.64 -9.26
N ALA A 22 3.79 15.48 -9.71
CA ALA A 22 4.13 16.80 -10.27
C ALA A 22 4.73 17.77 -9.24
N THR A 23 4.44 17.59 -7.95
CA THR A 23 4.94 18.43 -6.84
C THR A 23 5.85 17.67 -5.88
N ALA A 24 6.06 16.36 -6.09
CA ALA A 24 6.95 15.56 -5.28
C ALA A 24 8.40 16.06 -5.34
N THR A 25 9.14 15.90 -4.26
CA THR A 25 10.58 16.16 -4.16
C THR A 25 11.40 14.90 -4.28
N ASP A 26 10.85 13.79 -3.80
CA ASP A 26 11.49 12.48 -3.73
C ASP A 26 10.50 11.37 -4.06
N ILE A 27 11.01 10.24 -4.54
CA ILE A 27 10.25 9.00 -4.74
C ILE A 27 10.91 7.89 -3.93
N VAL A 28 10.10 7.07 -3.27
CA VAL A 28 10.61 5.94 -2.50
C VAL A 28 9.93 4.65 -2.94
N PHE A 29 10.72 3.66 -3.32
CA PHE A 29 10.27 2.30 -3.59
C PHE A 29 10.62 1.38 -2.42
N SER A 30 9.63 1.05 -1.61
CA SER A 30 9.80 0.20 -0.43
C SER A 30 10.10 -1.26 -0.78
N HIS A 31 9.55 -1.74 -1.89
CA HIS A 31 9.74 -3.08 -2.46
C HIS A 31 9.14 -3.13 -3.89
N PHE A 32 9.27 -4.28 -4.57
CA PHE A 32 8.95 -4.37 -6.00
C PHE A 32 7.73 -5.23 -6.34
N HIS A 33 6.74 -5.33 -5.43
CA HIS A 33 5.43 -5.87 -5.79
C HIS A 33 4.72 -4.94 -6.78
N GLY A 34 3.94 -5.51 -7.71
CA GLY A 34 3.40 -4.78 -8.85
C GLY A 34 2.28 -3.79 -8.53
N ASP A 35 1.76 -3.81 -7.33
CA ASP A 35 0.78 -2.85 -6.81
C ASP A 35 1.44 -1.67 -6.06
N HIS A 36 2.77 -1.70 -5.90
CA HIS A 36 3.54 -0.67 -5.18
C HIS A 36 4.49 0.15 -6.06
N ILE A 37 4.64 -0.24 -7.32
CA ILE A 37 5.54 0.43 -8.27
C ILE A 37 4.88 0.63 -9.63
N PRO A 38 5.31 1.60 -10.44
CA PRO A 38 4.95 1.66 -11.85
C PRO A 38 5.64 0.53 -12.62
N LEU A 39 4.95 -0.06 -13.59
CA LEU A 39 5.39 -1.23 -14.34
C LEU A 39 5.63 -0.92 -15.81
N ALA A 40 6.67 -1.51 -16.41
CA ALA A 40 6.94 -1.43 -17.85
C ALA A 40 5.92 -2.22 -18.68
N ASP A 41 5.45 -3.35 -18.12
CA ASP A 41 4.44 -4.23 -18.71
C ASP A 41 3.09 -4.12 -17.99
N ALA A 42 2.72 -2.90 -17.56
CA ALA A 42 1.50 -2.64 -16.83
C ALA A 42 0.26 -3.12 -17.62
N ASN A 43 -0.56 -3.92 -16.97
CA ASN A 43 -1.90 -4.18 -17.46
C ASN A 43 -2.84 -2.98 -17.18
N PRO A 44 -4.07 -2.92 -17.74
CA PRO A 44 -4.97 -1.76 -17.59
C PRO A 44 -5.36 -1.42 -16.14
N TYR A 45 -5.03 -2.27 -15.19
CA TYR A 45 -5.35 -2.09 -13.76
C TYR A 45 -4.18 -1.56 -12.94
N GLN A 46 -2.99 -1.49 -13.53
CA GLN A 46 -1.73 -1.09 -12.88
C GLN A 46 -1.29 0.30 -13.34
N LEU A 47 -0.37 0.91 -12.60
CA LEU A 47 0.29 2.14 -13.01
C LEU A 47 1.41 1.80 -14.01
N SER A 48 1.36 2.42 -15.19
CA SER A 48 2.42 2.28 -16.19
C SER A 48 3.57 3.24 -15.91
N ILE A 49 4.79 2.81 -16.21
CA ILE A 49 5.97 3.68 -16.29
C ILE A 49 5.73 4.82 -17.31
N GLU A 50 4.97 4.56 -18.38
CA GLU A 50 4.67 5.56 -19.40
C GLU A 50 3.78 6.70 -18.88
N ASP A 51 2.96 6.43 -17.85
CA ASP A 51 2.10 7.44 -17.21
C ASP A 51 2.88 8.41 -16.30
N LEU A 52 4.16 8.13 -16.02
CA LEU A 52 4.96 8.97 -15.14
C LEU A 52 5.30 10.32 -15.80
N PRO A 53 5.05 11.46 -15.12
CA PRO A 53 5.49 12.77 -15.62
C PRO A 53 6.99 12.79 -15.89
N LYS A 54 7.43 13.43 -16.97
CA LYS A 54 8.86 13.57 -17.30
C LYS A 54 9.68 14.12 -16.13
N ARG A 55 9.10 15.05 -15.36
CA ARG A 55 9.73 15.60 -14.16
C ARG A 55 9.98 14.53 -13.10
N ALA A 56 9.01 13.64 -12.85
CA ALA A 56 9.13 12.58 -11.84
C ALA A 56 10.34 11.67 -12.10
N ARG A 57 10.66 11.40 -13.37
CA ARG A 57 11.83 10.57 -13.74
C ARG A 57 13.18 11.22 -13.41
N LYS A 58 13.19 12.52 -13.06
CA LYS A 58 14.39 13.30 -12.69
C LYS A 58 14.52 13.53 -11.18
N LEU A 59 13.55 13.10 -10.39
CA LEU A 59 13.59 13.26 -8.94
C LEU A 59 14.59 12.27 -8.30
N PRO A 60 15.18 12.63 -7.15
CA PRO A 60 15.83 11.64 -6.29
C PRO A 60 14.89 10.48 -6.04
N CYS A 61 15.38 9.27 -6.25
CA CYS A 61 14.60 8.07 -6.12
C CYS A 61 15.34 7.08 -5.21
N TRP A 62 14.70 6.69 -4.14
CA TRP A 62 15.26 5.85 -3.10
C TRP A 62 14.64 4.47 -3.17
N SER A 63 15.43 3.44 -3.21
CA SER A 63 14.92 2.08 -3.32
C SER A 63 15.54 1.13 -2.32
N LYS A 64 14.78 0.10 -2.01
CA LYS A 64 15.30 -1.11 -1.39
C LYS A 64 16.34 -1.75 -2.32
N LEU A 65 17.36 -2.42 -1.74
CA LEU A 65 18.25 -3.31 -2.49
C LEU A 65 17.44 -4.53 -2.98
N GLU A 66 17.58 -4.89 -4.25
CA GLU A 66 16.88 -6.02 -4.80
C GLU A 66 17.71 -7.31 -4.71
N GLU A 67 17.40 -8.10 -3.71
CA GLU A 67 18.01 -9.41 -3.43
C GLU A 67 16.98 -10.55 -3.46
N SER A 68 15.78 -10.28 -3.99
CA SER A 68 14.71 -11.29 -4.04
C SER A 68 15.11 -12.48 -4.93
N PRO A 69 14.80 -13.71 -4.53
CA PRO A 69 14.87 -14.87 -5.41
C PRO A 69 13.89 -14.79 -6.58
N SER A 70 12.88 -13.93 -6.52
CA SER A 70 11.87 -13.74 -7.57
C SER A 70 12.47 -13.05 -8.79
N ALA A 71 12.51 -13.76 -9.92
CA ALA A 71 12.94 -13.21 -11.21
C ALA A 71 12.10 -11.99 -11.64
N GLU A 72 10.80 -12.01 -11.28
CA GLU A 72 9.88 -10.91 -11.59
C GLU A 72 10.24 -9.64 -10.81
N MET A 73 10.55 -9.72 -9.52
CA MET A 73 10.96 -8.55 -8.73
C MET A 73 12.28 -7.99 -9.23
N ARG A 74 13.26 -8.84 -9.55
CA ARG A 74 14.52 -8.39 -10.15
C ARG A 74 14.32 -7.68 -11.47
N ARG A 75 13.47 -8.21 -12.36
CA ARG A 75 13.12 -7.57 -13.63
C ARG A 75 12.51 -6.18 -13.40
N ARG A 76 11.56 -6.06 -12.49
CA ARG A 76 10.91 -4.78 -12.14
C ARG A 76 11.91 -3.75 -11.61
N PHE A 77 12.83 -4.17 -10.76
CA PHE A 77 13.93 -3.30 -10.30
C PHE A 77 14.79 -2.82 -11.47
N MET A 78 15.17 -3.72 -12.38
CA MET A 78 15.95 -3.36 -13.58
C MET A 78 15.19 -2.38 -14.48
N ASP A 79 13.88 -2.55 -14.65
CA ASP A 79 13.05 -1.65 -15.45
C ASP A 79 12.98 -0.24 -14.80
N LEU A 80 12.84 -0.15 -13.49
CA LEU A 80 12.93 1.12 -12.76
C LEU A 80 14.31 1.76 -12.89
N THR A 81 15.38 0.96 -12.81
CA THR A 81 16.76 1.46 -13.01
C THR A 81 16.95 2.06 -14.39
N LYS A 82 16.39 1.48 -15.45
CA LYS A 82 16.41 2.06 -16.80
C LYS A 82 15.68 3.40 -16.87
N VAL A 83 14.53 3.53 -16.16
CA VAL A 83 13.69 4.73 -16.20
C VAL A 83 14.28 5.89 -15.42
N PHE A 84 14.79 5.63 -14.22
CA PHE A 84 15.31 6.65 -13.31
C PHE A 84 16.81 6.87 -13.45
N GLY A 85 17.53 5.93 -14.08
CA GLY A 85 18.99 6.02 -14.27
C GLY A 85 19.74 6.27 -12.97
N GLY A 86 20.69 7.19 -12.99
CA GLY A 86 21.47 7.57 -11.80
C GLY A 86 20.70 8.27 -10.68
N ASN A 87 19.41 8.60 -10.90
CA ASN A 87 18.56 9.14 -9.84
C ASN A 87 18.04 8.05 -8.89
N LEU A 88 17.97 6.77 -9.33
CA LEU A 88 17.62 5.65 -8.48
C LEU A 88 18.85 5.22 -7.67
N ARG A 89 18.74 5.30 -6.35
CA ARG A 89 19.79 4.93 -5.41
C ARG A 89 19.24 3.90 -4.41
N VAL A 90 20.05 2.89 -4.11
CA VAL A 90 19.77 1.97 -3.00
C VAL A 90 19.99 2.72 -1.69
N ALA A 91 19.02 2.69 -0.80
CA ALA A 91 18.96 3.54 0.39
C ALA A 91 18.81 2.77 1.70
N GLU A 92 18.85 1.43 1.69
CA GLU A 92 18.70 0.63 2.91
C GLU A 92 19.73 1.03 3.98
N GLY A 93 19.20 1.42 5.17
CA GLY A 93 20.03 1.87 6.30
C GLY A 93 20.62 3.27 6.16
N ALA A 94 20.34 3.97 5.05
CA ALA A 94 20.82 5.33 4.82
C ALA A 94 19.88 6.39 5.43
N SER A 95 20.39 7.64 5.49
CA SER A 95 19.61 8.84 5.82
C SER A 95 19.99 9.95 4.84
N GLU A 96 18.99 10.73 4.42
CA GLU A 96 19.18 11.85 3.50
C GLU A 96 18.19 12.97 3.86
N GLY A 97 18.72 14.08 4.38
CA GLY A 97 17.90 15.19 4.86
C GLY A 97 16.85 14.73 5.90
N PRO A 98 15.55 14.97 5.64
CA PRO A 98 14.49 14.57 6.56
C PRO A 98 14.15 13.07 6.48
N LEU A 99 14.74 12.32 5.54
CA LEU A 99 14.45 10.92 5.27
C LEU A 99 15.44 10.01 5.97
N ALA A 100 14.95 8.90 6.53
CA ALA A 100 15.78 7.77 6.94
C ALA A 100 15.10 6.47 6.51
N PHE A 101 15.90 5.50 6.11
CA PHE A 101 15.45 4.24 5.55
C PHE A 101 15.87 3.07 6.44
N SER A 102 14.98 2.10 6.64
CA SER A 102 15.38 0.90 7.36
C SER A 102 16.28 0.02 6.49
N ARG A 103 17.06 -0.82 7.12
CA ARG A 103 17.48 -2.06 6.46
C ARG A 103 16.24 -2.88 6.11
N ALA A 104 16.40 -3.86 5.22
CA ALA A 104 15.32 -4.77 4.87
C ALA A 104 14.70 -5.42 6.11
N VAL A 105 13.38 -5.40 6.21
CA VAL A 105 12.59 -6.08 7.25
C VAL A 105 11.57 -7.00 6.60
N SER A 106 11.13 -8.04 7.30
CA SER A 106 10.18 -9.00 6.74
C SER A 106 8.87 -8.32 6.36
N HIS A 107 8.40 -8.54 5.12
CA HIS A 107 7.08 -8.09 4.66
C HIS A 107 5.94 -8.70 5.50
N GLY A 108 6.01 -10.00 5.75
CA GLY A 108 5.06 -10.76 6.58
C GLY A 108 5.73 -11.43 7.75
N ALA A 109 5.45 -12.72 7.96
CA ALA A 109 6.19 -13.52 8.92
C ALA A 109 7.66 -13.65 8.49
N PRO A 110 8.62 -13.77 9.43
CA PRO A 110 10.00 -14.07 9.11
C PRO A 110 10.12 -15.24 8.14
N GLN A 111 11.03 -15.16 7.19
CA GLN A 111 11.28 -16.19 6.16
C GLN A 111 10.09 -16.47 5.23
N SER A 112 9.07 -15.63 5.21
CA SER A 112 7.98 -15.75 4.24
C SER A 112 8.49 -15.52 2.81
N ARG A 113 7.85 -16.17 1.82
CA ARG A 113 8.17 -15.97 0.39
C ARG A 113 7.78 -14.58 -0.15
N LEU A 114 7.14 -13.75 0.68
CA LEU A 114 6.77 -12.38 0.32
C LEU A 114 7.99 -11.45 0.22
N GLY A 115 9.15 -11.88 0.74
CA GLY A 115 10.36 -11.08 0.74
C GLY A 115 10.38 -10.04 1.86
N THR A 116 11.08 -8.95 1.59
CA THR A 116 11.32 -7.87 2.56
C THR A 116 10.91 -6.52 2.01
N VAL A 117 10.69 -5.57 2.91
CA VAL A 117 10.41 -4.17 2.59
C VAL A 117 11.41 -3.24 3.26
N MET A 118 11.63 -2.08 2.68
CA MET A 118 12.33 -0.95 3.28
C MET A 118 11.29 0.04 3.80
N MET A 119 11.30 0.30 5.09
CA MET A 119 10.45 1.32 5.70
C MET A 119 11.09 2.70 5.56
N THR A 120 10.29 3.74 5.51
CA THR A 120 10.74 5.13 5.40
C THR A 120 10.29 5.93 6.62
N ARG A 121 11.22 6.58 7.28
CA ARG A 121 10.98 7.60 8.30
C ARG A 121 11.12 8.98 7.66
N VAL A 122 10.17 9.85 7.93
CA VAL A 122 10.19 11.25 7.52
C VAL A 122 10.08 12.12 8.75
N GLU A 123 11.03 13.04 8.95
CA GLU A 123 10.98 14.02 10.03
C GLU A 123 10.67 15.40 9.47
N SER A 124 9.63 16.05 10.00
CA SER A 124 9.24 17.40 9.62
C SER A 124 8.52 18.11 10.76
N GLY A 125 8.91 19.35 11.05
CA GLY A 125 8.26 20.17 12.06
C GLY A 125 8.21 19.52 13.46
N GLY A 126 9.25 18.81 13.87
CA GLY A 126 9.32 18.11 15.16
C GLY A 126 8.43 16.86 15.25
N ARG A 127 7.85 16.41 14.14
CA ARG A 127 7.05 15.18 14.04
C ARG A 127 7.77 14.15 13.22
N VAL A 128 7.60 12.88 13.59
CA VAL A 128 8.15 11.72 12.86
C VAL A 128 7.01 10.91 12.30
N PHE A 129 6.95 10.81 10.98
CA PHE A 129 6.07 9.91 10.26
C PHE A 129 6.85 8.68 9.79
N VAL A 130 6.32 7.48 10.02
CA VAL A 130 6.88 6.24 9.49
C VAL A 130 5.90 5.61 8.52
N HIS A 131 6.30 5.55 7.25
CA HIS A 131 5.66 4.70 6.26
C HIS A 131 6.28 3.30 6.35
N ALA A 132 5.59 2.41 7.05
CA ALA A 132 6.05 1.05 7.26
C ALA A 132 5.69 0.10 6.10
N SER A 133 5.15 0.65 5.00
CA SER A 133 4.80 -0.12 3.80
C SER A 133 3.91 -1.33 4.13
N ASP A 134 4.24 -2.49 3.56
CA ASP A 134 3.47 -3.73 3.68
C ASP A 134 3.77 -4.56 4.94
N ILE A 135 4.20 -3.90 6.01
CA ILE A 135 4.38 -4.58 7.31
C ILE A 135 3.04 -5.12 7.80
N GLN A 136 2.99 -6.45 7.93
CA GLN A 136 1.79 -7.19 8.34
C GLN A 136 1.66 -7.39 9.85
N LEU A 137 2.59 -6.85 10.65
CA LEU A 137 2.67 -7.02 12.11
C LEU A 137 2.92 -8.48 12.55
N LEU A 138 3.49 -9.30 11.67
CA LEU A 138 3.77 -10.72 11.90
C LEU A 138 5.25 -10.98 12.29
N ASP A 139 6.05 -9.92 12.37
CA ASP A 139 7.45 -9.92 12.76
C ASP A 139 7.69 -8.88 13.85
N ASP A 140 8.14 -9.34 15.01
CA ASP A 140 8.39 -8.48 16.17
C ASP A 140 9.57 -7.52 15.89
N CYS A 141 10.60 -7.99 15.17
CA CYS A 141 11.76 -7.16 14.80
C CYS A 141 11.37 -5.97 13.90
N ALA A 142 10.38 -6.14 13.01
CA ALA A 142 9.87 -5.04 12.20
C ALA A 142 9.20 -3.97 13.08
N VAL A 143 8.43 -4.39 14.07
CA VAL A 143 7.77 -3.48 15.02
C VAL A 143 8.78 -2.81 15.94
N ASP A 144 9.80 -3.53 16.43
CA ASP A 144 10.90 -2.96 17.23
C ASP A 144 11.62 -1.87 16.44
N ARG A 145 11.88 -2.10 15.15
CA ARG A 145 12.49 -1.09 14.28
C ARG A 145 11.63 0.16 14.13
N ILE A 146 10.30 0.01 13.96
CA ILE A 146 9.38 1.14 13.92
C ILE A 146 9.47 1.94 15.22
N LEU A 147 9.36 1.27 16.37
CA LEU A 147 9.35 1.92 17.68
C LEU A 147 10.69 2.61 18.01
N ALA A 148 11.81 2.05 17.57
CA ALA A 148 13.13 2.66 17.73
C ALA A 148 13.27 4.02 17.01
N TRP A 149 12.41 4.35 16.07
CA TRP A 149 12.36 5.65 15.42
C TRP A 149 11.50 6.68 16.14
N HIS A 150 10.87 6.32 17.27
CA HIS A 150 9.99 7.16 18.08
C HIS A 150 8.93 7.92 17.24
N PRO A 151 8.13 7.22 16.41
CA PRO A 151 7.22 7.89 15.50
C PRO A 151 6.07 8.58 16.22
N THR A 152 5.67 9.74 15.69
CA THR A 152 4.40 10.40 16.04
C THR A 152 3.23 9.74 15.32
N VAL A 153 3.46 9.34 14.06
CA VAL A 153 2.47 8.71 13.18
C VAL A 153 3.09 7.52 12.47
N VAL A 154 2.37 6.40 12.42
CA VAL A 154 2.76 5.20 11.66
C VAL A 154 1.64 4.83 10.69
N LEU A 155 2.01 4.53 9.44
CA LEU A 155 1.15 3.89 8.45
C LEU A 155 1.75 2.53 8.08
N ALA A 156 1.00 1.44 8.29
CA ALA A 156 1.37 0.07 7.93
C ALA A 156 0.19 -0.69 7.31
N ALA A 157 0.46 -1.77 6.58
CA ALA A 157 -0.57 -2.57 5.93
C ALA A 157 -1.46 -3.34 6.91
N GLY A 158 -0.94 -3.73 8.08
CA GLY A 158 -1.65 -4.56 9.03
C GLY A 158 -1.80 -6.03 8.59
N PRO A 159 -2.37 -6.90 9.43
CA PRO A 159 -2.40 -8.33 9.20
C PRO A 159 -3.39 -8.74 8.10
N PRO A 160 -3.05 -9.76 7.27
CA PRO A 160 -3.91 -10.27 6.21
C PRO A 160 -4.94 -11.25 6.76
N LEU A 161 -5.89 -10.76 7.57
CA LEU A 161 -6.88 -11.57 8.29
C LEU A 161 -7.84 -12.36 7.36
N TYR A 162 -7.93 -11.96 6.10
CA TYR A 162 -8.70 -12.66 5.07
C TYR A 162 -8.09 -13.99 4.62
N LEU A 163 -6.83 -14.25 4.97
CA LEU A 163 -6.18 -15.51 4.63
C LEU A 163 -6.57 -16.60 5.65
N ALA A 164 -7.31 -17.60 5.19
CA ALA A 164 -7.70 -18.74 6.03
C ALA A 164 -6.48 -19.49 6.64
N ARG A 165 -5.36 -19.51 5.88
CA ARG A 165 -4.09 -20.12 6.32
C ARG A 165 -3.32 -19.33 7.38
N LEU A 166 -3.78 -18.11 7.74
CA LEU A 166 -3.15 -17.35 8.82
C LEU A 166 -3.49 -18.01 10.16
N GLY A 167 -2.55 -18.80 10.66
CA GLY A 167 -2.70 -19.57 11.91
C GLY A 167 -2.90 -18.68 13.14
N GLU A 168 -3.41 -19.30 14.21
CA GLU A 168 -3.73 -18.59 15.46
C GLU A 168 -2.52 -17.89 16.08
N ALA A 169 -1.36 -18.51 16.10
CA ALA A 169 -0.12 -17.91 16.60
C ALA A 169 0.23 -16.62 15.86
N SER A 170 0.07 -16.59 14.53
CA SER A 170 0.29 -15.38 13.71
C SER A 170 -0.75 -14.30 14.01
N ARG A 171 -2.02 -14.67 14.18
CA ARG A 171 -3.09 -13.75 14.56
C ARG A 171 -2.82 -13.13 15.94
N LYS A 172 -2.40 -13.94 16.91
CA LYS A 172 -2.01 -13.49 18.26
C LYS A 172 -0.80 -12.54 18.21
N ARG A 173 0.22 -12.88 17.41
CA ARG A 173 1.39 -12.01 17.22
C ARG A 173 1.00 -10.67 16.62
N ALA A 174 0.20 -10.67 15.54
CA ALA A 174 -0.30 -9.43 14.94
C ALA A 174 -1.09 -8.57 15.93
N TRP A 175 -1.91 -9.19 16.75
CA TRP A 175 -2.64 -8.53 17.83
C TRP A 175 -1.70 -7.86 18.83
N ASN A 176 -0.74 -8.61 19.37
CA ASN A 176 0.22 -8.08 20.34
C ASN A 176 1.04 -6.92 19.74
N ASN A 177 1.47 -7.03 18.51
CA ASN A 177 2.22 -6.00 17.81
C ASN A 177 1.38 -4.75 17.53
N ALA A 178 0.10 -4.90 17.19
CA ALA A 178 -0.80 -3.76 17.05
C ALA A 178 -1.02 -3.03 18.38
N ILE A 179 -1.20 -3.76 19.48
CA ILE A 179 -1.29 -3.19 20.83
C ILE A 179 -0.01 -2.45 21.20
N ARG A 180 1.17 -3.05 20.97
CA ARG A 180 2.48 -2.41 21.22
C ARG A 180 2.63 -1.10 20.45
N LEU A 181 2.31 -1.09 19.15
CA LEU A 181 2.33 0.13 18.33
C LEU A 181 1.36 1.16 18.91
N ALA A 182 0.13 0.75 19.15
CA ALA A 182 -0.90 1.68 19.61
C ALA A 182 -0.61 2.26 20.98
N GLN A 183 0.06 1.56 21.89
CA GLN A 183 0.47 2.07 23.19
C GLN A 183 1.63 3.09 23.10
N ASN A 184 2.51 2.94 22.12
CA ASN A 184 3.76 3.72 22.04
C ASN A 184 3.76 4.81 20.95
N VAL A 185 2.79 4.80 20.03
CA VAL A 185 2.71 5.75 18.91
C VAL A 185 1.43 6.58 19.02
N HIS A 186 1.53 7.90 18.85
CA HIS A 186 0.37 8.79 19.01
C HIS A 186 -0.75 8.46 18.00
N VAL A 187 -0.44 8.30 16.72
CA VAL A 187 -1.38 7.93 15.65
C VAL A 187 -0.91 6.67 14.94
N VAL A 188 -1.72 5.61 14.99
CA VAL A 188 -1.48 4.37 14.24
C VAL A 188 -2.55 4.21 13.18
N ILE A 189 -2.11 4.03 11.93
CA ILE A 189 -2.95 3.82 10.75
C ILE A 189 -2.62 2.43 10.20
N LEU A 190 -3.60 1.54 10.18
CA LEU A 190 -3.48 0.21 9.60
C LEU A 190 -4.51 0.09 8.47
N ASP A 191 -4.02 -0.21 7.25
CA ASP A 191 -4.87 -0.26 6.06
C ASP A 191 -4.45 -1.43 5.16
N HIS A 192 -4.60 -1.31 3.87
CA HIS A 192 -4.19 -2.22 2.81
C HIS A 192 -4.58 -3.69 3.09
N HIS A 193 -3.78 -4.46 3.83
CA HIS A 193 -4.08 -5.85 4.10
C HIS A 193 -5.23 -6.05 5.09
N VAL A 194 -5.24 -5.30 6.20
CA VAL A 194 -6.27 -5.48 7.23
C VAL A 194 -7.65 -5.07 6.74
N MET A 195 -7.74 -4.12 5.80
CA MET A 195 -9.02 -3.59 5.31
C MET A 195 -9.64 -4.38 4.15
N ARG A 196 -9.08 -5.53 3.76
CA ARG A 196 -9.58 -6.34 2.64
C ARG A 196 -10.85 -7.13 2.93
N ASN A 197 -11.26 -7.25 4.21
CA ASN A 197 -12.49 -7.95 4.60
C ASN A 197 -13.13 -7.35 5.87
N ALA A 198 -14.35 -7.77 6.19
CA ALA A 198 -15.09 -7.32 7.36
C ALA A 198 -14.39 -7.65 8.68
N GLN A 199 -13.70 -8.79 8.76
CA GLN A 199 -12.97 -9.19 9.97
C GLN A 199 -11.88 -8.16 10.32
N GLY A 200 -11.24 -7.53 9.32
CA GLY A 200 -10.25 -6.49 9.53
C GLY A 200 -10.82 -5.23 10.16
N VAL A 201 -12.01 -4.80 9.72
CA VAL A 201 -12.71 -3.66 10.32
C VAL A 201 -13.05 -3.93 11.79
N GLU A 202 -13.60 -5.10 12.07
CA GLU A 202 -13.94 -5.53 13.42
C GLU A 202 -12.68 -5.63 14.30
N TRP A 203 -11.61 -6.18 13.75
CA TRP A 203 -10.33 -6.32 14.42
C TRP A 203 -9.73 -4.96 14.80
N LEU A 204 -9.75 -3.95 13.91
CA LEU A 204 -9.32 -2.58 14.22
C LEU A 204 -10.14 -1.97 15.37
N ASN A 205 -11.45 -2.19 15.38
CA ASN A 205 -12.32 -1.73 16.46
C ASN A 205 -11.96 -2.40 17.79
N LYS A 206 -11.68 -3.71 17.78
CA LYS A 206 -11.24 -4.46 18.97
C LYS A 206 -9.88 -3.96 19.49
N VAL A 207 -8.90 -3.72 18.60
CA VAL A 207 -7.60 -3.14 18.99
C VAL A 207 -7.80 -1.77 19.61
N SER A 208 -8.62 -0.91 18.99
CA SER A 208 -8.92 0.43 19.51
C SER A 208 -9.54 0.39 20.90
N ALA A 209 -10.50 -0.51 21.14
CA ALA A 209 -11.12 -0.70 22.44
C ALA A 209 -10.11 -1.20 23.49
N ALA A 210 -9.25 -2.15 23.12
CA ALA A 210 -8.25 -2.72 24.02
C ALA A 210 -7.19 -1.71 24.50
N VAL A 211 -6.87 -0.70 23.69
CA VAL A 211 -5.89 0.33 24.05
C VAL A 211 -6.50 1.64 24.55
N GLY A 212 -7.83 1.75 24.55
CA GLY A 212 -8.54 2.95 24.97
C GLY A 212 -8.34 4.16 24.05
N LYS A 213 -7.85 3.96 22.80
CA LYS A 213 -7.70 5.01 21.82
C LYS A 213 -7.93 4.48 20.39
N ARG A 214 -8.31 5.39 19.49
CA ARG A 214 -8.59 5.02 18.10
C ARG A 214 -7.32 4.58 17.35
N VAL A 215 -7.38 3.41 16.74
CA VAL A 215 -6.50 2.96 15.67
C VAL A 215 -7.27 3.15 14.36
N TYR A 216 -6.66 3.81 13.40
CA TYR A 216 -7.31 4.28 12.18
C TYR A 216 -7.08 3.32 11.02
N CYS A 217 -8.04 3.26 10.08
CA CYS A 217 -7.69 3.01 8.67
C CYS A 217 -7.45 4.35 7.97
N VAL A 218 -6.95 4.33 6.74
CA VAL A 218 -6.67 5.56 5.98
C VAL A 218 -7.94 6.40 5.79
N ALA A 219 -9.09 5.76 5.49
CA ALA A 219 -10.35 6.48 5.35
C ALA A 219 -10.76 7.21 6.64
N ASP A 220 -10.63 6.55 7.79
CA ASP A 220 -10.91 7.17 9.09
C ASP A 220 -9.98 8.35 9.38
N PHE A 221 -8.68 8.18 9.12
CA PHE A 221 -7.68 9.23 9.33
C PHE A 221 -7.93 10.46 8.45
N MET A 222 -8.38 10.23 7.22
CA MET A 222 -8.71 11.29 6.26
C MET A 222 -10.11 11.88 6.44
N GLY A 223 -10.90 11.43 7.43
CA GLY A 223 -12.29 11.86 7.62
C GLY A 223 -13.22 11.49 6.47
N ARG A 224 -12.95 10.37 5.80
CA ARG A 224 -13.72 9.91 4.62
C ARG A 224 -14.48 8.62 4.89
N PRO A 225 -15.59 8.36 4.19
CA PRO A 225 -16.31 7.10 4.32
C PRO A 225 -15.47 5.92 3.83
N LYS A 226 -15.53 4.80 4.56
CA LYS A 226 -14.88 3.54 4.18
C LYS A 226 -15.55 2.95 2.94
N ARG A 227 -14.77 2.69 1.90
CA ARG A 227 -15.21 2.09 0.65
C ARG A 227 -14.47 0.78 0.39
N LEU A 228 -14.96 -0.28 1.00
CA LEU A 228 -14.34 -1.59 0.99
C LEU A 228 -14.77 -2.39 -0.26
N LEU A 229 -14.45 -1.87 -1.45
CA LEU A 229 -14.85 -2.46 -2.73
C LEU A 229 -14.26 -3.86 -2.95
N GLU A 230 -13.10 -4.14 -2.38
CA GLU A 230 -12.51 -5.48 -2.41
C GLU A 230 -13.40 -6.49 -1.66
N MET A 231 -13.83 -6.14 -0.46
CA MET A 231 -14.74 -6.94 0.35
C MET A 231 -16.10 -7.14 -0.34
N LYS A 232 -16.58 -6.12 -1.05
CA LYS A 232 -17.90 -6.12 -1.72
C LYS A 232 -17.85 -6.70 -3.14
N ARG A 233 -16.71 -7.24 -3.62
CA ARG A 233 -16.56 -7.67 -5.01
C ARG A 233 -17.66 -8.63 -5.48
N THR A 234 -17.95 -9.67 -4.70
CA THR A 234 -19.02 -10.64 -5.03
C THR A 234 -20.38 -9.98 -5.13
N GLN A 235 -20.70 -9.09 -4.19
CA GLN A 235 -21.93 -8.31 -4.17
C GLN A 235 -22.02 -7.40 -5.41
N LEU A 236 -20.94 -6.71 -5.77
CA LEU A 236 -20.89 -5.85 -6.95
C LEU A 236 -21.20 -6.63 -8.23
N TYR A 237 -20.66 -7.84 -8.39
CA TYR A 237 -20.97 -8.68 -9.55
C TYR A 237 -22.42 -9.17 -9.58
N ALA A 238 -23.04 -9.36 -8.41
CA ALA A 238 -24.44 -9.76 -8.32
C ALA A 238 -25.40 -8.58 -8.62
N GLU A 239 -25.10 -7.39 -8.10
CA GLU A 239 -25.92 -6.20 -8.25
C GLU A 239 -25.73 -5.50 -9.60
N MET A 240 -24.53 -5.55 -10.15
CA MET A 240 -24.16 -4.96 -11.44
C MET A 240 -23.44 -6.01 -12.30
N PRO A 241 -24.20 -6.92 -12.94
CA PRO A 241 -23.60 -7.98 -13.78
C PRO A 241 -22.70 -7.43 -14.88
N VAL A 242 -21.58 -8.10 -15.08
CA VAL A 242 -20.56 -7.72 -16.07
C VAL A 242 -20.64 -8.67 -17.28
N PRO A 243 -20.76 -8.16 -18.51
CA PRO A 243 -20.82 -9.01 -19.70
C PRO A 243 -19.58 -9.90 -19.85
N SER A 244 -19.79 -11.13 -20.32
CA SER A 244 -18.68 -12.05 -20.61
C SER A 244 -17.65 -11.40 -21.52
N GLY A 245 -16.36 -11.64 -21.27
CA GLY A 245 -15.26 -11.08 -22.05
C GLY A 245 -15.03 -9.57 -21.85
N TRP A 246 -15.73 -8.91 -20.93
CA TRP A 246 -15.57 -7.46 -20.68
C TRP A 246 -14.10 -7.06 -20.41
N HIS A 247 -13.38 -7.82 -19.59
CA HIS A 247 -11.99 -7.51 -19.25
C HIS A 247 -11.03 -7.62 -20.43
N ALA A 248 -11.25 -8.58 -21.33
CA ALA A 248 -10.45 -8.71 -22.56
C ALA A 248 -10.69 -7.51 -23.47
N ARG A 249 -11.96 -7.15 -23.70
CA ARG A 249 -12.34 -5.97 -24.50
C ARG A 249 -11.84 -4.66 -23.87
N TYR A 250 -11.88 -4.55 -22.53
CA TYR A 250 -11.35 -3.38 -21.84
C TYR A 250 -9.84 -3.23 -22.03
N ALA A 251 -9.11 -4.34 -22.00
CA ALA A 251 -7.66 -4.35 -22.17
C ALA A 251 -7.21 -3.83 -23.55
N VAL A 252 -8.03 -4.04 -24.60
CA VAL A 252 -7.75 -3.58 -25.97
C VAL A 252 -8.53 -2.32 -26.36
N GLY A 253 -9.23 -1.68 -25.41
CA GLY A 253 -9.94 -0.42 -25.64
C GLY A 253 -11.31 -0.55 -26.35
N GLU A 254 -11.83 -1.77 -26.53
CA GLU A 254 -13.13 -2.04 -27.20
C GLU A 254 -14.33 -1.81 -26.28
N THR A 255 -14.12 -1.62 -25.00
CA THR A 255 -15.17 -1.24 -24.04
C THR A 255 -14.64 -0.28 -23.00
N SER A 256 -15.52 0.34 -22.25
CA SER A 256 -15.17 1.34 -21.26
C SER A 256 -15.78 1.04 -19.89
N ILE A 257 -15.29 1.76 -18.88
CA ILE A 257 -15.84 1.75 -17.51
C ILE A 257 -17.08 2.65 -17.38
N GLN A 258 -17.47 3.39 -18.43
CA GLN A 258 -18.46 4.47 -18.35
C GLN A 258 -19.83 3.98 -17.84
N ALA A 259 -20.26 2.79 -18.28
CA ALA A 259 -21.53 2.20 -17.83
C ALA A 259 -21.57 1.86 -16.33
N TYR A 260 -20.42 1.80 -15.68
CA TYR A 260 -20.26 1.51 -14.25
C TYR A 260 -19.86 2.76 -13.45
N PHE A 261 -19.79 3.90 -14.13
CA PHE A 261 -19.38 5.19 -13.57
C PHE A 261 -20.61 6.09 -13.45
N ASP A 262 -21.63 5.62 -12.72
CA ASP A 262 -22.79 6.45 -12.42
C ASP A 262 -22.36 7.66 -11.57
N PRO A 263 -22.88 8.89 -11.86
CA PRO A 263 -22.68 10.08 -11.05
C PRO A 263 -23.01 9.90 -9.56
N GLU A 264 -23.97 9.07 -9.22
CA GLU A 264 -24.29 8.69 -7.83
C GLU A 264 -23.18 7.82 -7.22
N SER A 265 -22.66 6.85 -7.98
CA SER A 265 -21.48 6.06 -7.60
C SER A 265 -20.23 6.94 -7.46
N VAL A 266 -20.13 8.02 -8.24
CA VAL A 266 -19.04 9.02 -8.20
C VAL A 266 -19.22 9.99 -7.05
N LYS A 267 -20.42 10.43 -6.73
CA LYS A 267 -20.72 11.20 -5.49
C LYS A 267 -20.25 10.42 -4.26
N LEU A 268 -20.45 9.13 -4.28
CA LEU A 268 -19.85 8.20 -3.33
C LEU A 268 -18.29 8.21 -3.38
N LEU A 269 -17.60 8.75 -4.38
CA LEU A 269 -16.14 8.93 -4.47
C LEU A 269 -15.65 10.31 -3.97
N HIS A 270 -16.52 11.28 -3.84
CA HIS A 270 -16.18 12.66 -3.48
C HIS A 270 -16.59 13.08 -2.05
N CYS A 271 -17.40 12.26 -1.35
CA CYS A 271 -17.75 12.49 0.05
C CYS A 271 -16.70 11.92 1.01
#